data_596ac77476974a355dd8e0c329237bc4
#
_entry.id   596ac77476974a355dd8e0c329237bc4
#
_cell.length_a   1.000
_cell.length_b   1.000
_cell.length_c   1.000
_cell.angle_alpha   90.00
_cell.angle_beta   90.00
_cell.angle_gamma   90.00
#
_symmetry.space_group_name_H-M   'P 1'
#
loop_
_entity.id
_entity.type
_entity.pdbx_description
1 polymer ?
#
loop_
_entity_poly.entity_id
_entity_poly.type
_entity_poly.pdbx_seq_one_letter_code
_entity_poly.pdbx_strand_id
1 'polypeptide(L)'
;KKLSAQAIAILSIGSLCITSAGCNGKTKPAPIPPTEVNAALEMNPPIARSVEVQFKPDDPNGNLFVVADFGQGTIKGEFHAIMAGEEKVVLRDDGLGGDGTKGDGVFTAALSEDMDATAEHLRGISTGMKALISRPTFVGRERVARDTSLSRMVPFDRAAFVSGAKFPLIPAALCEPVTDVSIEHSLMVTNVGVVEDPTRTSQPCTRPDATGAWTFGKLMTDMANTASTGVSGEEFVKNWLKSWLAPTVVNGDPLPARTNLFNLVIRPWVIASGSAPGSFTIADWDTKPLDLGKAPFKLTAIVNRLDLRGNSGYTISNAGEGRFVFGTLNGTCAPTSFTVIFEYGVPIKKCRRLVDYARQWYDLRTHAIGSAAYNAALQAVTDVFAAANADPAKPNGSAINQIRTNEIALGSPWELREFNVDATTHQLFLTTVKQEPAKKYNAMAAPPVLPSDVTVMADWVNANATDIISDRHTVPLDIGGVPFLGGKSHTLSGGFWNAASGQILDPEARHHFSLNTCSGCHGRETRTDFLQVGTPPFGTAAVLAGFLIGITVNDPVSGTSRTFADLERRKDDLAKLMCRCKGRRLFDLAHVLTFKPIHMTH
;
A
#
# COMPACT_ATOMS: atom_id res chain seq x y z
N LYS A 1 2.31 11.72 -26.36
CA LYS A 1 3.12 10.78 -27.17
C LYS A 1 2.46 9.43 -27.07
N LYS A 2 2.04 8.90 -28.21
CA LYS A 2 1.34 7.63 -28.37
C LYS A 2 2.25 6.49 -27.87
N LEU A 3 1.81 5.73 -26.88
CA LEU A 3 2.38 4.42 -26.55
C LEU A 3 1.95 3.46 -27.65
N SER A 4 2.91 3.05 -28.47
CA SER A 4 2.69 2.01 -29.48
C SER A 4 2.52 0.67 -28.77
N ALA A 5 1.43 -0.02 -29.08
CA ALA A 5 1.23 -1.42 -28.73
C ALA A 5 2.40 -2.24 -29.29
N GLN A 6 3.24 -2.77 -28.44
CA GLN A 6 4.36 -3.62 -28.84
C GLN A 6 3.99 -5.11 -28.81
N ALA A 7 4.48 -5.76 -29.77
CA ALA A 7 4.11 -7.01 -30.37
C ALA A 7 4.58 -8.24 -29.59
N ILE A 8 3.87 -9.33 -29.81
CA ILE A 8 4.24 -10.70 -29.43
C ILE A 8 5.15 -11.26 -30.52
N ALA A 9 6.31 -11.75 -30.11
CA ALA A 9 7.27 -12.35 -31.01
C ALA A 9 7.36 -13.87 -30.81
N ILE A 10 7.37 -14.63 -31.91
CA ILE A 10 7.61 -16.08 -31.92
C ILE A 10 9.00 -16.36 -32.48
N LEU A 11 9.71 -17.27 -31.82
CA LEU A 11 11.01 -17.76 -32.21
C LEU A 11 10.95 -19.18 -32.75
N SER A 12 11.48 -19.39 -33.94
CA SER A 12 11.84 -20.71 -34.45
C SER A 12 13.38 -20.83 -34.52
N ILE A 13 13.96 -21.84 -33.90
CA ILE A 13 15.39 -22.14 -34.03
C ILE A 13 15.59 -23.60 -34.41
N GLY A 14 16.35 -23.77 -35.48
CA GLY A 14 16.86 -25.07 -35.90
C GLY A 14 17.99 -25.56 -35.00
N SER A 15 17.96 -26.83 -34.75
CA SER A 15 18.86 -27.60 -33.89
C SER A 15 20.33 -27.56 -34.39
N LEU A 16 21.24 -27.25 -33.48
CA LEU A 16 22.67 -27.64 -33.66
C LEU A 16 23.17 -28.30 -32.38
N CYS A 17 23.35 -29.59 -32.44
CA CYS A 17 24.03 -30.37 -31.40
C CYS A 17 25.56 -30.15 -31.45
N ILE A 18 26.18 -29.78 -30.33
CA ILE A 18 27.58 -30.04 -30.07
C ILE A 18 27.75 -30.59 -28.64
N THR A 19 28.31 -31.79 -28.57
CA THR A 19 28.67 -32.56 -27.37
C THR A 19 29.90 -32.01 -26.71
N SER A 20 29.91 -31.86 -25.39
CA SER A 20 31.06 -32.23 -24.55
C SER A 20 30.66 -32.32 -23.07
N ALA A 21 31.12 -33.38 -22.45
CA ALA A 21 30.88 -33.78 -21.08
C ALA A 21 31.69 -32.96 -20.07
N GLY A 22 31.17 -32.83 -18.85
CA GLY A 22 32.00 -32.59 -17.68
C GLY A 22 31.39 -31.75 -16.56
N CYS A 23 30.97 -32.43 -15.48
CA CYS A 23 31.07 -32.03 -14.08
C CYS A 23 30.21 -30.91 -13.49
N ASN A 24 29.31 -31.33 -12.62
CA ASN A 24 28.82 -30.67 -11.38
C ASN A 24 28.92 -29.14 -11.30
N GLY A 25 27.84 -28.48 -11.68
CA GLY A 25 27.54 -27.10 -11.38
C GLY A 25 26.06 -26.89 -11.58
N LYS A 26 25.41 -26.19 -10.67
CA LYS A 26 24.00 -25.72 -10.82
C LYS A 26 23.89 -25.03 -12.19
N THR A 27 23.38 -25.70 -13.18
CA THR A 27 23.20 -25.14 -14.52
C THR A 27 22.12 -24.06 -14.49
N LYS A 28 22.56 -22.83 -14.60
CA LYS A 28 21.70 -21.71 -15.00
C LYS A 28 21.13 -22.08 -16.36
N PRO A 29 19.81 -21.92 -16.63
CA PRO A 29 19.26 -22.15 -17.95
C PRO A 29 20.07 -21.37 -19.00
N ALA A 30 20.35 -21.97 -20.14
CA ALA A 30 21.11 -21.34 -21.20
C ALA A 30 20.47 -20.01 -21.62
N PRO A 31 21.22 -18.96 -21.93
CA PRO A 31 20.69 -17.70 -22.45
C PRO A 31 19.84 -17.97 -23.68
N ILE A 32 18.65 -17.37 -23.73
CA ILE A 32 17.75 -17.48 -24.89
C ILE A 32 18.38 -16.69 -26.04
N PRO A 33 18.57 -17.29 -27.23
CA PRO A 33 19.18 -16.60 -28.34
C PRO A 33 18.34 -15.43 -28.87
N PRO A 34 18.94 -14.39 -29.46
CA PRO A 34 18.23 -13.26 -30.03
C PRO A 34 17.29 -13.71 -31.17
N THR A 35 16.12 -13.11 -31.23
CA THR A 35 14.98 -13.53 -32.03
C THR A 35 14.80 -12.69 -33.27
N GLU A 36 14.50 -13.31 -34.40
CA GLU A 36 13.87 -12.65 -35.54
C GLU A 36 12.35 -12.65 -35.35
N VAL A 37 11.72 -11.48 -35.48
CA VAL A 37 10.28 -11.27 -35.36
C VAL A 37 9.62 -11.68 -36.68
N ASN A 38 8.64 -12.57 -36.63
CA ASN A 38 7.82 -12.90 -37.80
C ASN A 38 6.63 -11.94 -37.87
N ALA A 39 6.69 -10.96 -38.76
CA ALA A 39 5.68 -9.90 -38.95
C ALA A 39 4.24 -10.43 -39.19
N ALA A 40 4.08 -11.63 -39.71
CA ALA A 40 2.76 -12.23 -39.93
C ALA A 40 2.04 -12.62 -38.63
N LEU A 41 2.78 -12.86 -37.56
CA LEU A 41 2.25 -13.21 -36.23
C LEU A 41 1.91 -11.99 -35.37
N GLU A 42 2.45 -10.82 -35.73
CA GLU A 42 2.09 -9.56 -35.06
C GLU A 42 0.63 -9.13 -35.35
N MET A 43 0.07 -9.55 -36.48
CA MET A 43 -1.29 -9.19 -36.83
C MET A 43 -2.37 -10.07 -36.20
N ASN A 44 -2.04 -11.32 -35.84
CA ASN A 44 -2.94 -12.27 -35.17
C ASN A 44 -2.19 -13.08 -34.12
N PRO A 45 -1.90 -12.51 -32.97
CA PRO A 45 -1.20 -13.23 -31.91
C PRO A 45 -2.05 -14.40 -31.42
N PRO A 46 -1.44 -15.57 -31.17
CA PRO A 46 -2.14 -16.72 -30.61
C PRO A 46 -2.68 -16.38 -29.23
N ILE A 47 -3.87 -16.91 -28.92
CA ILE A 47 -4.54 -16.70 -27.64
C ILE A 47 -4.40 -17.97 -26.81
N ALA A 48 -3.90 -17.84 -25.57
CA ALA A 48 -3.83 -18.95 -24.65
C ALA A 48 -5.25 -19.42 -24.25
N ARG A 49 -5.46 -20.72 -24.21
CA ARG A 49 -6.70 -21.35 -23.75
C ARG A 49 -6.89 -21.20 -22.25
N SER A 50 -5.79 -21.32 -21.50
CA SER A 50 -5.73 -21.04 -20.07
C SER A 50 -4.39 -20.44 -19.71
N VAL A 51 -4.35 -19.69 -18.60
CA VAL A 51 -3.13 -19.24 -17.95
C VAL A 51 -3.27 -19.50 -16.47
N GLU A 52 -2.32 -20.23 -15.92
CA GLU A 52 -2.33 -20.64 -14.52
C GLU A 52 -0.98 -20.29 -13.89
N VAL A 53 -0.97 -20.07 -12.58
CA VAL A 53 0.27 -20.12 -11.79
C VAL A 53 0.33 -21.46 -11.11
N GLN A 54 1.40 -22.17 -11.38
CA GLN A 54 1.61 -23.50 -10.84
C GLN A 54 2.83 -23.55 -9.95
N PHE A 55 2.71 -24.37 -8.94
CA PHE A 55 3.84 -24.86 -8.15
C PHE A 55 4.27 -26.22 -8.69
N LYS A 56 5.59 -26.37 -8.90
CA LYS A 56 6.15 -27.68 -9.24
C LYS A 56 6.95 -28.17 -8.03
N PRO A 57 6.48 -29.25 -7.37
CA PRO A 57 7.13 -29.78 -6.15
C PRO A 57 8.59 -30.18 -6.35
N ASP A 58 8.92 -30.55 -7.59
CA ASP A 58 10.23 -31.06 -7.96
C ASP A 58 11.20 -29.97 -8.42
N ASP A 59 10.78 -28.69 -8.44
CA ASP A 59 11.70 -27.59 -8.75
C ASP A 59 12.66 -27.37 -7.58
N PRO A 60 13.99 -27.55 -7.79
CA PRO A 60 14.97 -27.44 -6.70
C PRO A 60 15.10 -26.02 -6.13
N ASN A 61 14.65 -25.00 -6.87
CA ASN A 61 14.68 -23.61 -6.44
C ASN A 61 13.36 -23.20 -5.81
N GLY A 62 12.33 -24.03 -5.93
CA GLY A 62 11.01 -23.76 -5.39
C GLY A 62 10.33 -22.55 -6.05
N ASN A 63 10.46 -22.34 -7.36
CA ASN A 63 9.87 -21.23 -8.07
C ASN A 63 8.38 -21.44 -8.35
N LEU A 64 7.63 -20.34 -8.44
CA LEU A 64 6.33 -20.31 -9.09
C LEU A 64 6.54 -20.26 -10.60
N PHE A 65 5.62 -20.90 -11.32
CA PHE A 65 5.63 -20.89 -12.77
C PHE A 65 4.34 -20.30 -13.29
N VAL A 66 4.43 -19.40 -14.26
CA VAL A 66 3.29 -19.10 -15.14
C VAL A 66 3.23 -20.21 -16.18
N VAL A 67 2.07 -20.80 -16.33
CA VAL A 67 1.78 -21.85 -17.29
C VAL A 67 0.67 -21.37 -18.21
N ALA A 68 0.95 -21.25 -19.50
CA ALA A 68 0.01 -20.81 -20.52
C ALA A 68 -0.22 -21.97 -21.52
N ASP A 69 -1.44 -22.50 -21.53
CA ASP A 69 -1.85 -23.51 -22.52
C ASP A 69 -2.37 -22.83 -23.79
N PHE A 70 -1.67 -23.00 -24.91
CA PHE A 70 -2.10 -22.56 -26.23
C PHE A 70 -2.69 -23.71 -27.05
N GLY A 71 -2.60 -24.93 -26.57
CA GLY A 71 -2.92 -26.13 -27.31
C GLY A 71 -1.86 -26.56 -28.30
N GLN A 72 -1.70 -27.86 -28.42
CA GLN A 72 -0.70 -28.49 -29.26
C GLN A 72 -0.78 -27.98 -30.71
N GLY A 73 0.34 -27.56 -31.27
CA GLY A 73 0.46 -27.10 -32.64
C GLY A 73 -0.07 -25.71 -32.94
N THR A 74 -0.62 -24.99 -31.97
CA THR A 74 -1.14 -23.62 -32.15
C THR A 74 0.01 -22.63 -32.30
N ILE A 75 1.10 -22.81 -31.56
CA ILE A 75 2.33 -22.02 -31.67
C ILE A 75 3.42 -22.91 -32.27
N LYS A 76 4.11 -22.40 -33.29
CA LYS A 76 5.27 -23.07 -33.85
C LYS A 76 6.52 -22.55 -33.19
N GLY A 77 7.26 -23.43 -32.52
CA GLY A 77 8.49 -23.10 -31.83
C GLY A 77 8.42 -23.44 -30.33
N GLU A 78 9.56 -23.39 -29.72
CA GLU A 78 9.77 -23.79 -28.32
C GLU A 78 9.64 -22.59 -27.36
N PHE A 79 9.48 -21.37 -27.88
CA PHE A 79 9.46 -20.15 -27.08
C PHE A 79 8.38 -19.20 -27.56
N HIS A 80 7.76 -18.55 -26.59
CA HIS A 80 6.81 -17.48 -26.81
C HIS A 80 7.10 -16.33 -25.86
N ALA A 81 7.22 -15.11 -26.36
CA ALA A 81 7.53 -13.97 -25.53
C ALA A 81 6.30 -13.08 -25.34
N ILE A 82 6.09 -12.69 -24.11
CA ILE A 82 5.09 -11.68 -23.74
C ILE A 82 5.78 -10.48 -23.08
N MET A 83 5.20 -9.31 -23.24
CA MET A 83 5.69 -8.12 -22.54
C MET A 83 5.05 -8.04 -21.16
N ALA A 84 5.88 -7.92 -20.13
CA ALA A 84 5.49 -7.72 -18.75
C ALA A 84 5.99 -6.34 -18.32
N GLY A 85 5.16 -5.31 -18.51
CA GLY A 85 5.62 -3.94 -18.38
C GLY A 85 6.66 -3.59 -19.45
N GLU A 86 7.87 -3.21 -19.03
CA GLU A 86 9.01 -2.96 -19.92
C GLU A 86 9.87 -4.23 -20.16
N GLU A 87 9.66 -5.28 -19.36
CA GLU A 87 10.40 -6.52 -19.49
C GLU A 87 9.74 -7.53 -20.42
N LYS A 88 10.58 -8.25 -21.14
CA LYS A 88 10.17 -9.36 -21.98
C LYS A 88 10.22 -10.66 -21.18
N VAL A 89 9.05 -11.24 -20.90
CA VAL A 89 8.96 -12.56 -20.29
C VAL A 89 8.88 -13.62 -21.36
N VAL A 90 9.78 -14.59 -21.32
CA VAL A 90 9.83 -15.68 -22.28
C VAL A 90 9.23 -16.93 -21.67
N LEU A 91 8.10 -17.35 -22.21
CA LEU A 91 7.46 -18.63 -21.93
C LEU A 91 8.13 -19.73 -22.78
N ARG A 92 8.37 -20.89 -22.20
CA ARG A 92 9.10 -22.01 -22.81
C ARG A 92 8.18 -23.23 -22.99
N ASP A 93 8.32 -23.91 -24.12
CA ASP A 93 7.73 -25.22 -24.44
C ASP A 93 8.85 -26.13 -24.99
N ASP A 94 9.96 -26.20 -24.23
CA ASP A 94 11.19 -26.90 -24.62
C ASP A 94 11.54 -28.10 -23.72
N GLY A 95 10.65 -28.41 -22.76
CA GLY A 95 10.87 -29.46 -21.77
C GLY A 95 11.85 -29.08 -20.66
N LEU A 96 12.19 -27.80 -20.51
CA LEU A 96 13.17 -27.30 -19.55
C LEU A 96 12.61 -26.16 -18.70
N GLY A 97 13.28 -25.87 -17.58
CA GLY A 97 12.96 -24.66 -16.78
C GLY A 97 11.53 -24.62 -16.24
N GLY A 98 10.99 -25.79 -15.89
CA GLY A 98 9.62 -25.91 -15.38
C GLY A 98 8.60 -26.32 -16.42
N ASP A 99 8.92 -26.32 -17.69
CA ASP A 99 8.11 -26.98 -18.70
C ASP A 99 8.17 -28.51 -18.54
N GLY A 100 6.99 -29.15 -18.58
CA GLY A 100 6.88 -30.60 -18.34
C GLY A 100 7.15 -31.46 -19.56
N THR A 101 6.79 -30.96 -20.75
CA THR A 101 6.85 -31.78 -21.98
C THR A 101 7.05 -30.87 -23.19
N LYS A 102 8.16 -31.04 -23.84
CA LYS A 102 8.51 -30.28 -25.06
C LYS A 102 7.46 -30.46 -26.15
N GLY A 103 6.95 -29.35 -26.68
CA GLY A 103 6.08 -29.31 -27.85
C GLY A 103 4.63 -29.72 -27.59
N ASP A 104 4.19 -29.74 -26.33
CA ASP A 104 2.79 -30.05 -25.97
C ASP A 104 1.85 -28.83 -26.07
N GLY A 105 2.40 -27.65 -26.35
CA GLY A 105 1.65 -26.39 -26.46
C GLY A 105 1.39 -25.72 -25.12
N VAL A 106 2.01 -26.23 -24.04
CA VAL A 106 1.94 -25.66 -22.69
C VAL A 106 3.27 -24.94 -22.42
N PHE A 107 3.21 -23.62 -22.40
CA PHE A 107 4.39 -22.77 -22.25
C PHE A 107 4.54 -22.32 -20.82
N THR A 108 5.75 -22.37 -20.28
CA THR A 108 6.04 -22.01 -18.88
C THR A 108 7.13 -20.94 -18.73
N ALA A 109 7.01 -20.11 -17.69
CA ALA A 109 8.08 -19.23 -17.25
C ALA A 109 8.20 -19.28 -15.72
N ALA A 110 9.42 -19.36 -15.22
CA ALA A 110 9.69 -19.25 -13.79
C ALA A 110 9.54 -17.79 -13.34
N LEU A 111 8.89 -17.57 -12.20
CA LEU A 111 8.77 -16.27 -11.56
C LEU A 111 9.91 -16.06 -10.55
N SER A 112 10.27 -14.80 -10.33
CA SER A 112 11.33 -14.42 -9.39
C SER A 112 10.94 -14.73 -7.93
N GLU A 113 11.92 -15.04 -7.08
CA GLU A 113 11.74 -15.07 -5.62
C GLU A 113 11.55 -13.66 -5.02
N ASP A 114 11.93 -12.62 -5.74
CA ASP A 114 11.71 -11.24 -5.34
C ASP A 114 10.24 -10.88 -5.51
N MET A 115 9.60 -10.40 -4.44
CA MET A 115 8.16 -10.09 -4.45
C MET A 115 7.81 -8.98 -5.43
N ASP A 116 8.70 -8.00 -5.59
CA ASP A 116 8.46 -6.86 -6.47
C ASP A 116 8.57 -7.29 -7.93
N ALA A 117 9.66 -7.97 -8.28
CA ALA A 117 9.85 -8.51 -9.61
C ALA A 117 8.71 -9.49 -9.97
N THR A 118 8.29 -10.34 -9.03
CA THR A 118 7.17 -11.26 -9.26
C THR A 118 5.85 -10.52 -9.43
N ALA A 119 5.55 -9.51 -8.61
CA ALA A 119 4.31 -8.72 -8.73
C ALA A 119 4.29 -7.90 -10.02
N GLU A 120 5.43 -7.41 -10.48
CA GLU A 120 5.57 -6.68 -11.74
C GLU A 120 5.45 -7.61 -12.95
N HIS A 121 6.09 -8.75 -12.92
CA HIS A 121 5.90 -9.83 -13.89
C HIS A 121 4.44 -10.25 -14.03
N LEU A 122 3.76 -10.51 -12.92
CA LEU A 122 2.36 -10.91 -12.93
C LEU A 122 1.45 -9.82 -13.49
N ARG A 123 1.71 -8.54 -13.21
CA ARG A 123 0.98 -7.41 -13.79
C ARG A 123 1.21 -7.29 -15.29
N GLY A 124 2.44 -7.40 -15.72
CA GLY A 124 2.79 -7.34 -17.13
C GLY A 124 2.16 -8.49 -17.91
N ILE A 125 2.20 -9.71 -17.37
CA ILE A 125 1.52 -10.88 -17.94
C ILE A 125 0.00 -10.59 -18.03
N SER A 126 -0.61 -10.10 -16.95
CA SER A 126 -2.04 -9.73 -16.95
C SER A 126 -2.38 -8.69 -18.01
N THR A 127 -1.56 -7.64 -18.13
CA THR A 127 -1.76 -6.56 -19.11
C THR A 127 -1.57 -7.08 -20.54
N GLY A 128 -0.53 -7.88 -20.78
CA GLY A 128 -0.28 -8.53 -22.07
C GLY A 128 -1.42 -9.47 -22.45
N MET A 129 -1.90 -10.28 -21.52
CA MET A 129 -3.02 -11.21 -21.74
C MET A 129 -4.34 -10.48 -21.99
N LYS A 130 -4.64 -9.39 -21.28
CA LYS A 130 -5.81 -8.54 -21.56
C LYS A 130 -5.76 -7.98 -22.99
N ALA A 131 -4.60 -7.55 -23.45
CA ALA A 131 -4.42 -7.05 -24.82
C ALA A 131 -4.64 -8.15 -25.85
N LEU A 132 -4.23 -9.39 -25.58
CA LEU A 132 -4.45 -10.55 -26.44
C LEU A 132 -5.93 -10.97 -26.50
N ILE A 133 -6.59 -10.98 -25.36
CA ILE A 133 -8.01 -11.37 -25.21
C ILE A 133 -8.94 -10.29 -25.79
N SER A 134 -8.58 -9.02 -25.68
CA SER A 134 -9.42 -7.89 -26.13
C SER A 134 -9.31 -7.56 -27.61
N ARG A 135 -8.36 -8.13 -28.35
CA ARG A 135 -8.26 -7.92 -29.79
C ARG A 135 -9.35 -8.72 -30.53
N PRO A 136 -10.21 -8.07 -31.34
CA PRO A 136 -11.17 -8.81 -32.15
C PRO A 136 -10.41 -9.66 -33.17
N THR A 137 -10.64 -10.96 -33.16
CA THR A 137 -10.16 -11.85 -34.22
C THR A 137 -11.02 -11.59 -35.45
N PHE A 138 -10.44 -10.99 -36.47
CA PHE A 138 -11.11 -10.89 -37.80
C PHE A 138 -10.71 -12.10 -38.63
N VAL A 139 -11.67 -12.97 -38.89
CA VAL A 139 -11.57 -14.01 -39.92
C VAL A 139 -12.52 -13.59 -41.03
N GLY A 140 -11.99 -13.03 -42.11
CA GLY A 140 -12.80 -12.54 -43.20
C GLY A 140 -13.63 -11.29 -42.84
N ARG A 141 -14.70 -11.01 -43.61
CA ARG A 141 -15.61 -9.87 -43.41
C ARG A 141 -16.66 -10.11 -42.29
N GLU A 142 -16.72 -11.27 -41.68
CA GLU A 142 -17.67 -11.59 -40.63
C GLU A 142 -17.00 -11.47 -39.25
N ARG A 143 -17.65 -10.74 -38.35
CA ARG A 143 -17.31 -10.77 -36.93
C ARG A 143 -17.66 -12.16 -36.41
N VAL A 144 -16.65 -12.98 -36.09
CA VAL A 144 -16.88 -14.17 -35.31
C VAL A 144 -17.39 -13.72 -33.95
N ALA A 145 -18.57 -14.20 -33.56
CA ALA A 145 -19.10 -13.99 -32.24
C ALA A 145 -18.02 -14.38 -31.21
N ARG A 146 -17.79 -13.55 -30.20
CA ARG A 146 -16.85 -13.85 -29.12
C ARG A 146 -17.12 -15.26 -28.65
N ASP A 147 -16.11 -16.12 -28.73
CA ASP A 147 -16.16 -17.41 -28.07
C ASP A 147 -16.37 -17.15 -26.58
N THR A 148 -17.55 -17.44 -26.09
CA THR A 148 -17.95 -17.24 -24.70
C THR A 148 -17.16 -18.14 -23.75
N SER A 149 -16.45 -19.16 -24.26
CA SER A 149 -15.49 -19.95 -23.49
C SER A 149 -14.23 -19.14 -23.12
N LEU A 150 -13.83 -18.19 -23.96
CA LEU A 150 -12.72 -17.28 -23.72
C LEU A 150 -13.13 -16.09 -22.83
N SER A 151 -14.42 -15.72 -22.79
CA SER A 151 -14.92 -14.69 -21.86
C SER A 151 -14.93 -15.16 -20.40
N ARG A 152 -14.73 -16.47 -20.16
CA ARG A 152 -14.46 -17.05 -18.83
C ARG A 152 -12.97 -17.08 -18.47
N MET A 153 -12.06 -16.72 -19.35
CA MET A 153 -10.71 -16.32 -18.95
C MET A 153 -10.87 -15.00 -18.21
N VAL A 154 -11.08 -15.16 -16.92
CA VAL A 154 -11.19 -14.09 -15.93
C VAL A 154 -10.14 -13.06 -16.25
N PRO A 155 -10.48 -11.76 -16.34
CA PRO A 155 -9.47 -10.71 -16.35
C PRO A 155 -8.53 -11.05 -15.21
N PHE A 156 -7.22 -10.98 -15.44
CA PHE A 156 -6.21 -11.44 -14.49
C PHE A 156 -6.51 -10.84 -13.12
N ASP A 157 -7.42 -11.51 -12.42
CA ASP A 157 -7.77 -11.26 -11.05
C ASP A 157 -6.68 -11.94 -10.23
N ARG A 158 -5.94 -11.16 -9.49
CA ARG A 158 -4.92 -11.66 -8.58
C ARG A 158 -5.48 -12.73 -7.63
N ALA A 159 -6.72 -12.59 -7.18
CA ALA A 159 -7.40 -13.58 -6.36
C ALA A 159 -7.84 -14.82 -7.17
N ALA A 160 -8.34 -14.63 -8.39
CA ALA A 160 -8.71 -15.71 -9.29
C ALA A 160 -7.48 -16.43 -9.88
N PHE A 161 -6.40 -15.68 -10.15
CA PHE A 161 -5.12 -16.23 -10.58
C PHE A 161 -4.56 -17.21 -9.55
N VAL A 162 -4.69 -16.88 -8.28
CA VAL A 162 -4.24 -17.77 -7.21
C VAL A 162 -5.29 -18.81 -6.83
N SER A 163 -6.59 -18.52 -6.96
CA SER A 163 -7.65 -19.49 -6.73
C SER A 163 -7.78 -20.50 -7.89
N GLY A 164 -7.40 -20.09 -9.11
CA GLY A 164 -7.31 -20.97 -10.28
C GLY A 164 -6.02 -21.80 -10.32
N ALA A 165 -5.01 -21.42 -9.55
CA ALA A 165 -3.81 -22.23 -9.40
C ALA A 165 -4.21 -23.58 -8.78
N LYS A 166 -4.10 -24.64 -9.55
CA LYS A 166 -4.19 -26.01 -9.02
C LYS A 166 -2.97 -26.29 -8.16
N PHE A 167 -2.91 -25.64 -6.99
CA PHE A 167 -1.94 -26.09 -6.00
C PHE A 167 -2.31 -27.53 -5.64
N PRO A 168 -1.36 -28.47 -5.64
CA PRO A 168 -1.63 -29.75 -5.00
C PRO A 168 -2.14 -29.41 -3.61
N LEU A 169 -3.33 -29.90 -3.26
CA LEU A 169 -3.90 -29.74 -1.93
C LEU A 169 -2.82 -30.18 -0.94
N ILE A 170 -2.12 -29.23 -0.37
CA ILE A 170 -1.26 -29.51 0.76
C ILE A 170 -2.23 -29.90 1.86
N PRO A 171 -2.14 -31.13 2.40
CA PRO A 171 -3.03 -31.52 3.48
C PRO A 171 -3.04 -30.43 4.54
N ALA A 172 -4.21 -30.02 4.97
CA ALA A 172 -4.38 -28.96 5.98
C ALA A 172 -3.53 -29.18 7.25
N ALA A 173 -3.17 -30.43 7.51
CA ALA A 173 -2.29 -30.86 8.60
C ALA A 173 -0.83 -30.35 8.52
N LEU A 174 -0.40 -29.75 7.40
CA LEU A 174 0.98 -29.26 7.24
C LEU A 174 1.16 -27.76 7.53
N CYS A 175 0.06 -27.02 7.70
CA CYS A 175 0.11 -25.59 7.95
C CYS A 175 -1.14 -25.13 8.71
N GLU A 176 -1.06 -25.18 10.03
CA GLU A 176 -2.10 -24.61 10.88
C GLU A 176 -1.78 -23.16 11.18
N PRO A 177 -2.72 -22.21 10.94
CA PRO A 177 -2.56 -20.85 11.37
C PRO A 177 -2.32 -20.80 12.88
N VAL A 178 -1.39 -19.94 13.31
CA VAL A 178 -1.26 -19.67 14.74
C VAL A 178 -2.56 -19.04 15.24
N THR A 179 -3.03 -19.45 16.40
CA THR A 179 -4.34 -19.03 16.94
C THR A 179 -4.22 -17.95 18.02
N ASP A 180 -3.01 -17.68 18.50
CA ASP A 180 -2.72 -16.85 19.67
C ASP A 180 -2.03 -15.51 19.31
N VAL A 181 -2.34 -14.95 18.15
CA VAL A 181 -1.90 -13.59 17.81
C VAL A 181 -2.54 -12.59 18.76
N SER A 182 -1.72 -11.82 19.44
CA SER A 182 -2.17 -10.76 20.35
C SER A 182 -2.25 -9.42 19.59
N ILE A 183 -3.44 -8.82 19.54
CA ILE A 183 -3.65 -7.50 18.94
C ILE A 183 -2.80 -6.45 19.65
N GLU A 184 -2.82 -6.43 20.97
CA GLU A 184 -2.12 -5.43 21.77
C GLU A 184 -0.59 -5.54 21.70
N HIS A 185 -0.06 -6.76 21.54
CA HIS A 185 1.39 -6.97 21.43
C HIS A 185 1.92 -6.79 20.02
N SER A 186 1.10 -7.11 18.99
CA SER A 186 1.64 -7.34 17.64
C SER A 186 1.04 -6.48 16.54
N LEU A 187 -0.10 -5.80 16.77
CA LEU A 187 -0.84 -5.09 15.73
C LEU A 187 -1.10 -3.61 16.05
N MET A 188 -1.58 -3.33 17.27
CA MET A 188 -1.96 -1.99 17.71
C MET A 188 -1.47 -1.80 19.16
N VAL A 189 -0.26 -1.33 19.30
CA VAL A 189 0.40 -1.19 20.60
C VAL A 189 0.08 0.18 21.17
N THR A 190 -0.82 0.24 22.16
CA THR A 190 -1.23 1.48 22.85
C THR A 190 -0.93 1.44 24.35
N ASN A 191 -0.29 0.37 24.83
CA ASN A 191 0.02 0.19 26.24
C ASN A 191 0.89 1.32 26.79
N VAL A 192 0.51 1.88 27.94
CA VAL A 192 1.19 3.04 28.57
C VAL A 192 2.66 2.75 28.83
N GLY A 193 3.01 1.52 29.28
CA GLY A 193 4.40 1.12 29.50
C GLY A 193 5.27 1.10 28.24
N VAL A 194 4.63 1.18 27.05
CA VAL A 194 5.30 1.28 25.74
C VAL A 194 5.29 2.71 25.24
N VAL A 195 4.10 3.31 25.09
CA VAL A 195 3.95 4.64 24.45
C VAL A 195 4.43 5.79 25.35
N GLU A 196 4.72 5.51 26.61
CA GLU A 196 5.30 6.44 27.57
C GLU A 196 6.63 5.92 28.18
N ASP A 197 7.27 4.93 27.55
CA ASP A 197 8.59 4.42 27.99
C ASP A 197 9.58 5.58 28.11
N PRO A 198 10.12 5.83 29.33
CA PRO A 198 10.98 6.98 29.57
C PRO A 198 12.31 6.96 28.81
N THR A 199 12.71 5.81 28.29
CA THR A 199 13.97 5.66 27.54
C THR A 199 13.78 5.80 26.03
N ARG A 200 12.53 5.79 25.55
CA ARG A 200 12.21 5.75 24.10
C ARG A 200 11.27 6.86 23.65
N THR A 201 10.53 7.46 24.59
CA THR A 201 9.51 8.47 24.28
C THR A 201 9.78 9.77 25.04
N SER A 202 9.14 10.85 24.63
CA SER A 202 9.22 12.17 25.25
C SER A 202 7.93 12.51 26.02
N GLN A 203 8.08 13.23 27.12
CA GLN A 203 7.02 13.99 27.78
C GLN A 203 7.38 15.48 27.72
N PRO A 204 6.97 16.21 26.72
CA PRO A 204 7.51 17.53 26.41
C PRO A 204 7.53 18.53 27.55
N CYS A 205 6.57 18.44 28.49
CA CYS A 205 6.46 19.36 29.62
C CYS A 205 7.32 18.98 30.83
N THR A 206 7.64 17.71 31.02
CA THR A 206 8.31 17.24 32.24
C THR A 206 9.62 16.51 31.97
N ARG A 207 9.71 15.86 30.82
CA ARG A 207 10.86 15.06 30.39
C ARG A 207 11.03 15.19 28.86
N PRO A 208 11.43 16.40 28.38
CA PRO A 208 11.72 16.60 26.97
C PRO A 208 12.88 15.73 26.51
N ASP A 209 12.72 15.08 25.37
CA ASP A 209 13.72 14.19 24.79
C ASP A 209 13.58 14.14 23.27
N ALA A 210 14.69 14.30 22.54
CA ALA A 210 14.77 14.15 21.09
C ALA A 210 15.60 12.92 20.66
N THR A 211 16.04 12.08 21.61
CA THR A 211 17.03 11.02 21.35
C THR A 211 16.42 9.61 21.46
N GLY A 212 15.37 9.45 22.24
CA GLY A 212 14.65 8.18 22.36
C GLY A 212 14.09 7.74 21.01
N ALA A 213 14.19 6.45 20.72
CA ALA A 213 13.91 5.86 19.41
C ALA A 213 12.51 6.18 18.84
N TRP A 214 11.54 6.41 19.72
CA TRP A 214 10.13 6.66 19.35
C TRP A 214 9.69 8.09 19.66
N THR A 215 10.63 9.02 19.88
CA THR A 215 10.28 10.44 20.03
C THR A 215 9.96 11.05 18.67
N PHE A 216 9.03 11.99 18.63
CA PHE A 216 8.74 12.75 17.42
C PHE A 216 10.00 13.40 16.83
N GLY A 217 10.81 14.01 17.68
CA GLY A 217 12.04 14.69 17.28
C GLY A 217 13.06 13.76 16.64
N LYS A 218 13.27 12.56 17.22
CA LYS A 218 14.19 11.55 16.65
C LYS A 218 13.72 11.08 15.28
N LEU A 219 12.44 10.69 15.17
CA LEU A 219 11.89 10.18 13.92
C LEU A 219 11.92 11.23 12.80
N MET A 220 11.64 12.50 13.09
CA MET A 220 11.77 13.60 12.11
C MET A 220 13.22 13.86 11.73
N THR A 221 14.15 13.77 12.67
CA THR A 221 15.60 13.91 12.41
C THR A 221 16.11 12.76 11.52
N ASP A 222 15.65 11.53 11.79
CA ASP A 222 16.01 10.37 10.97
C ASP A 222 15.44 10.47 9.55
N MET A 223 14.21 11.02 9.41
CA MET A 223 13.64 11.31 8.08
C MET A 223 14.39 12.40 7.34
N ALA A 224 14.81 13.46 8.03
CA ALA A 224 15.62 14.51 7.43
C ALA A 224 16.97 13.97 6.93
N ASN A 225 17.55 13.01 7.66
CA ASN A 225 18.82 12.35 7.36
C ASN A 225 19.93 13.35 7.00
N THR A 226 20.21 14.27 7.93
CA THR A 226 21.12 15.40 7.73
C THR A 226 22.47 14.99 7.14
N ALA A 227 22.99 13.82 7.53
CA ALA A 227 24.26 13.30 7.01
C ALA A 227 24.27 13.10 5.49
N SER A 228 23.12 12.76 4.90
CA SER A 228 22.97 12.53 3.46
C SER A 228 22.42 13.75 2.70
N THR A 229 21.58 14.56 3.35
CA THR A 229 20.81 15.63 2.69
C THR A 229 21.37 17.03 2.96
N GLY A 230 22.10 17.22 4.07
CA GLY A 230 22.49 18.51 4.59
C GLY A 230 21.38 19.28 5.30
N VAL A 231 20.12 18.77 5.29
CA VAL A 231 18.96 19.41 5.93
C VAL A 231 18.91 18.99 7.40
N SER A 232 18.89 19.96 8.32
CA SER A 232 18.73 19.64 9.75
C SER A 232 17.32 19.19 10.09
N GLY A 233 17.16 18.40 11.16
CA GLY A 233 15.83 17.98 11.63
C GLY A 233 14.96 19.18 12.01
N GLU A 234 15.54 20.24 12.57
CA GLU A 234 14.83 21.48 12.90
C GLU A 234 14.30 22.19 11.64
N GLU A 235 15.13 22.35 10.62
CA GLU A 235 14.75 22.95 9.35
C GLU A 235 13.67 22.12 8.65
N PHE A 236 13.81 20.80 8.64
CA PHE A 236 12.85 19.87 8.07
C PHE A 236 11.47 20.03 8.69
N VAL A 237 11.39 20.10 10.03
CA VAL A 237 10.14 20.31 10.76
C VAL A 237 9.58 21.72 10.55
N LYS A 238 10.41 22.76 10.56
CA LYS A 238 9.95 24.14 10.30
C LYS A 238 9.31 24.26 8.92
N ASN A 239 9.93 23.71 7.88
CA ASN A 239 9.39 23.74 6.53
C ASN A 239 8.08 22.96 6.42
N TRP A 240 7.97 21.83 7.08
CA TRP A 240 6.71 21.09 7.18
C TRP A 240 5.60 21.93 7.82
N LEU A 241 5.85 22.55 8.99
CA LEU A 241 4.88 23.37 9.70
C LEU A 241 4.41 24.60 8.91
N LYS A 242 5.26 25.17 8.06
CA LYS A 242 4.90 26.29 7.17
C LYS A 242 3.79 25.94 6.19
N SER A 243 3.63 24.67 5.82
CA SER A 243 2.66 24.22 4.83
C SER A 243 1.20 24.55 5.19
N TRP A 244 0.90 24.83 6.47
CA TRP A 244 -0.44 25.24 6.90
C TRP A 244 -0.67 26.75 6.91
N LEU A 245 0.40 27.54 6.92
CA LEU A 245 0.29 28.99 7.18
C LEU A 245 -0.06 29.81 5.94
N ALA A 246 0.02 29.23 4.77
CA ALA A 246 -0.35 29.84 3.50
C ALA A 246 -1.29 28.93 2.69
N PRO A 247 -2.20 29.50 1.87
CA PRO A 247 -3.00 28.71 0.95
C PRO A 247 -2.12 28.13 -0.15
N THR A 248 -2.49 26.96 -0.66
CA THR A 248 -1.81 26.30 -1.78
C THR A 248 -2.80 25.54 -2.65
N VAL A 249 -2.34 24.97 -3.76
CA VAL A 249 -3.14 24.12 -4.66
C VAL A 249 -2.38 22.83 -4.89
N VAL A 250 -3.05 21.70 -4.69
CA VAL A 250 -2.52 20.37 -4.95
C VAL A 250 -3.43 19.67 -5.95
N ASN A 251 -2.88 19.27 -7.10
CA ASN A 251 -3.65 18.64 -8.18
C ASN A 251 -4.97 19.39 -8.51
N GLY A 252 -4.92 20.71 -8.60
CA GLY A 252 -6.10 21.53 -8.89
C GLY A 252 -7.10 21.69 -7.72
N ASP A 253 -6.87 21.02 -6.59
CA ASP A 253 -7.70 21.15 -5.38
C ASP A 253 -7.13 22.26 -4.48
N PRO A 254 -7.91 23.32 -4.17
CA PRO A 254 -7.44 24.40 -3.32
C PRO A 254 -7.40 24.00 -1.85
N LEU A 255 -6.27 24.19 -1.21
CA LEU A 255 -6.04 23.98 0.21
C LEU A 255 -5.94 25.33 0.91
N PRO A 256 -6.91 25.74 1.73
CA PRO A 256 -6.83 26.98 2.47
C PRO A 256 -5.73 26.91 3.55
N ALA A 257 -5.22 28.08 3.93
CA ALA A 257 -4.39 28.19 5.11
C ALA A 257 -5.17 27.77 6.37
N ARG A 258 -4.50 27.10 7.30
CA ARG A 258 -5.03 26.72 8.62
C ARG A 258 -4.17 27.34 9.71
N THR A 259 -4.20 28.66 9.78
CA THR A 259 -3.34 29.47 10.66
C THR A 259 -3.55 29.17 12.15
N ASN A 260 -4.64 28.50 12.53
CA ASN A 260 -4.84 28.00 13.90
C ASN A 260 -3.72 27.06 14.37
N LEU A 261 -3.01 26.39 13.45
CA LEU A 261 -1.82 25.61 13.78
C LEU A 261 -0.75 26.44 14.48
N PHE A 262 -0.61 27.73 14.09
CA PHE A 262 0.34 28.63 14.74
C PHE A 262 0.05 28.76 16.23
N ASN A 263 -1.17 28.99 16.63
CA ASN A 263 -1.54 29.17 18.03
C ASN A 263 -1.59 27.85 18.81
N LEU A 264 -1.99 26.74 18.14
CA LEU A 264 -2.15 25.43 18.80
C LEU A 264 -0.82 24.72 19.01
N VAL A 265 0.08 24.79 18.02
CA VAL A 265 1.30 23.96 17.98
C VAL A 265 2.56 24.82 17.95
N ILE A 266 2.67 25.73 16.97
CA ILE A 266 3.95 26.41 16.69
C ILE A 266 4.32 27.37 17.83
N ARG A 267 3.44 28.26 18.20
CA ARG A 267 3.69 29.28 19.22
C ARG A 267 4.05 28.70 20.59
N PRO A 268 3.31 27.74 21.15
CA PRO A 268 3.68 27.06 22.39
C PRO A 268 5.03 26.37 22.30
N TRP A 269 5.34 25.75 21.18
CA TRP A 269 6.60 25.03 20.98
C TRP A 269 7.80 25.98 20.91
N VAL A 270 7.70 27.08 20.14
CA VAL A 270 8.76 28.11 20.07
C VAL A 270 9.01 28.75 21.44
N ILE A 271 7.97 29.00 22.24
CA ILE A 271 8.10 29.49 23.61
C ILE A 271 8.79 28.45 24.48
N ALA A 272 8.36 27.19 24.43
CA ALA A 272 8.99 26.11 25.15
C ALA A 272 10.47 25.93 24.76
N SER A 273 10.83 26.25 23.53
CA SER A 273 12.21 26.23 23.02
C SER A 273 13.08 27.39 23.50
N GLY A 274 12.52 28.33 24.29
CA GLY A 274 13.27 29.40 24.97
C GLY A 274 13.03 30.81 24.42
N SER A 275 12.15 30.97 23.43
CA SER A 275 11.79 32.31 22.93
C SER A 275 10.78 32.99 23.87
N ALA A 276 10.95 34.28 24.11
CA ALA A 276 10.03 35.04 24.95
C ALA A 276 8.64 35.14 24.29
N PRO A 277 7.54 35.03 25.06
CA PRO A 277 6.20 35.30 24.53
C PRO A 277 6.14 36.73 23.92
N GLY A 278 5.61 36.85 22.71
CA GLY A 278 5.49 38.11 21.99
C GLY A 278 6.76 38.59 21.25
N SER A 279 7.87 37.85 21.32
CA SER A 279 9.08 38.14 20.58
C SER A 279 9.06 37.66 19.12
N PHE A 280 7.97 37.08 18.66
CA PHE A 280 7.77 36.59 17.31
C PHE A 280 6.29 36.58 16.93
N THR A 281 6.05 36.53 15.63
CA THR A 281 4.72 36.48 15.02
C THR A 281 4.60 35.27 14.09
N ILE A 282 3.47 35.13 13.45
CA ILE A 282 3.26 34.10 12.41
C ILE A 282 4.16 34.31 11.19
N ALA A 283 4.68 35.52 10.99
CA ALA A 283 5.53 35.87 9.83
C ALA A 283 7.01 35.56 10.03
N ASP A 284 7.48 35.47 11.28
CA ASP A 284 8.92 35.38 11.59
C ASP A 284 9.30 34.31 12.64
N TRP A 285 8.34 33.46 13.05
CA TRP A 285 8.57 32.41 14.04
C TRP A 285 9.68 31.43 13.63
N ASP A 286 9.83 31.17 12.34
CA ASP A 286 10.81 30.24 11.80
C ASP A 286 12.27 30.72 11.95
N THR A 287 12.48 31.99 12.28
CA THR A 287 13.78 32.52 12.67
C THR A 287 14.16 32.16 14.10
N LYS A 288 13.22 31.68 14.90
CA LYS A 288 13.43 31.29 16.30
C LYS A 288 13.87 29.83 16.41
N PRO A 289 14.61 29.46 17.46
CA PRO A 289 14.96 28.07 17.72
C PRO A 289 13.70 27.20 17.90
N LEU A 290 13.77 25.97 17.41
CA LEU A 290 12.73 24.95 17.60
C LEU A 290 13.36 23.67 18.14
N ASP A 291 13.37 23.53 19.46
CA ASP A 291 13.91 22.36 20.16
C ASP A 291 13.02 21.13 19.91
N LEU A 292 13.50 20.16 19.15
CA LEU A 292 12.75 18.95 18.81
C LEU A 292 12.47 18.05 20.01
N GLY A 293 13.26 18.15 21.09
CA GLY A 293 12.97 17.45 22.34
C GLY A 293 11.70 17.96 23.05
N LYS A 294 11.32 19.21 22.77
CA LYS A 294 10.13 19.87 23.30
C LYS A 294 8.94 19.85 22.34
N ALA A 295 9.02 19.04 21.30
CA ALA A 295 7.93 18.85 20.34
C ALA A 295 6.64 18.48 21.07
N PRO A 296 5.52 19.21 20.87
CA PRO A 296 4.27 18.96 21.63
C PRO A 296 3.52 17.75 21.09
N PHE A 297 4.22 16.65 20.87
CA PHE A 297 3.68 15.41 20.30
C PHE A 297 3.92 14.24 21.24
N LYS A 298 2.83 13.60 21.66
CA LYS A 298 2.82 12.40 22.48
C LYS A 298 2.61 11.18 21.59
N LEU A 299 3.46 10.17 21.69
CA LEU A 299 3.21 8.88 21.06
C LEU A 299 1.95 8.24 21.67
N THR A 300 1.01 7.83 20.82
CA THR A 300 -0.27 7.23 21.23
C THR A 300 -0.41 5.78 20.78
N ALA A 301 0.23 5.41 19.66
CA ALA A 301 0.24 4.03 19.18
C ALA A 301 1.46 3.74 18.29
N ILE A 302 1.90 2.46 18.31
CA ILE A 302 2.79 1.86 17.32
C ILE A 302 1.97 0.78 16.60
N VAL A 303 1.94 0.81 15.25
CA VAL A 303 0.99 0.01 14.48
C VAL A 303 1.71 -0.83 13.43
N ASN A 304 1.42 -2.11 13.44
CA ASN A 304 1.79 -3.04 12.39
C ASN A 304 0.72 -3.04 11.29
N ARG A 305 1.12 -2.80 10.05
CA ARG A 305 0.31 -2.82 8.84
C ARG A 305 0.92 -3.74 7.77
N LEU A 306 1.47 -4.89 8.17
CA LEU A 306 1.91 -5.92 7.21
C LEU A 306 0.76 -6.40 6.30
N ASP A 307 -0.46 -6.18 6.74
CA ASP A 307 -1.67 -6.39 5.95
C ASP A 307 -1.73 -5.52 4.68
N LEU A 308 -1.04 -4.39 4.59
CA LEU A 308 -0.97 -3.54 3.39
C LEU A 308 0.05 -4.00 2.34
N ARG A 309 0.76 -5.10 2.59
CA ARG A 309 1.72 -5.65 1.62
C ARG A 309 1.09 -5.92 0.26
N GLY A 310 1.77 -5.49 -0.80
CA GLY A 310 1.29 -5.69 -2.17
C GLY A 310 0.00 -4.92 -2.50
N ASN A 311 -0.40 -3.93 -1.71
CA ASN A 311 -1.51 -3.04 -2.03
C ASN A 311 -1.04 -1.98 -3.02
N SER A 312 -1.64 -1.96 -4.23
CA SER A 312 -1.28 -1.05 -5.32
C SER A 312 -1.59 0.42 -5.01
N GLY A 313 -2.54 0.69 -4.12
CA GLY A 313 -2.89 2.04 -3.70
C GLY A 313 -1.86 2.68 -2.77
N TYR A 314 -1.02 1.88 -2.10
CA TYR A 314 -0.04 2.37 -1.12
C TYR A 314 1.40 2.20 -1.59
N THR A 315 1.87 0.99 -1.71
CA THR A 315 3.13 0.67 -2.38
C THR A 315 3.13 -0.80 -2.75
N ILE A 316 3.65 -1.11 -3.92
CA ILE A 316 3.73 -2.48 -4.39
C ILE A 316 5.04 -3.11 -3.93
N SER A 317 5.99 -2.27 -3.59
CA SER A 317 7.42 -2.63 -3.46
C SER A 317 7.87 -2.93 -2.04
N ASN A 318 6.97 -3.03 -1.06
CA ASN A 318 7.34 -3.33 0.31
C ASN A 318 6.42 -4.33 1.00
N ALA A 319 6.84 -4.76 2.19
CA ALA A 319 6.15 -5.74 3.01
C ALA A 319 4.96 -5.16 3.80
N GLY A 320 4.36 -4.07 3.38
CA GLY A 320 3.35 -3.33 4.12
C GLY A 320 3.95 -2.14 4.86
N GLU A 321 3.31 -1.71 5.93
CA GLU A 321 3.74 -0.52 6.67
C GLU A 321 3.93 -0.78 8.16
N GLY A 322 4.80 0.04 8.77
CA GLY A 322 4.86 0.28 10.20
C GLY A 322 4.51 1.74 10.47
N ARG A 323 3.72 2.02 11.52
CA ARG A 323 3.26 3.38 11.78
C ARG A 323 3.51 3.81 13.21
N PHE A 324 3.79 5.11 13.37
CA PHE A 324 3.75 5.79 14.66
C PHE A 324 2.64 6.83 14.63
N VAL A 325 1.75 6.78 15.61
CA VAL A 325 0.64 7.73 15.76
C VAL A 325 0.98 8.68 16.91
N PHE A 326 1.02 9.96 16.61
CA PHE A 326 1.25 11.01 17.60
C PHE A 326 0.00 11.85 17.79
N GLY A 327 -0.38 12.07 19.03
CA GLY A 327 -1.37 13.07 19.41
C GLY A 327 -0.68 14.34 19.87
N THR A 328 -1.30 15.50 19.59
CA THR A 328 -0.75 16.80 19.96
C THR A 328 -1.19 17.21 21.36
N LEU A 329 -0.31 17.91 22.04
CA LEU A 329 -0.53 18.54 23.32
C LEU A 329 -0.56 20.08 23.14
N ASN A 330 -1.43 20.75 23.87
CA ASN A 330 -1.45 22.22 23.93
C ASN A 330 -0.36 22.78 24.84
N GLY A 331 -0.27 24.09 24.97
CA GLY A 331 0.73 24.78 25.81
C GLY A 331 0.68 24.47 27.30
N THR A 332 -0.40 23.78 27.78
CA THR A 332 -0.53 23.29 29.16
C THR A 332 -0.38 21.78 29.26
N CYS A 333 0.14 21.13 28.19
CA CYS A 333 0.25 19.68 28.06
C CYS A 333 -1.07 18.91 28.12
N ALA A 334 -2.19 19.55 27.89
CA ALA A 334 -3.46 18.86 27.72
C ALA A 334 -3.58 18.29 26.29
N PRO A 335 -4.16 17.09 26.11
CA PRO A 335 -4.38 16.48 24.82
C PRO A 335 -5.25 17.33 23.90
N THR A 336 -4.96 17.31 22.60
CA THR A 336 -5.82 17.91 21.57
C THR A 336 -6.19 16.86 20.51
N SER A 337 -7.17 17.19 19.67
CA SER A 337 -7.61 16.33 18.59
C SER A 337 -6.88 16.62 17.26
N PHE A 338 -5.61 17.00 17.32
CA PHE A 338 -4.72 17.03 16.15
C PHE A 338 -3.76 15.86 16.24
N THR A 339 -3.78 14.98 15.26
CA THR A 339 -2.90 13.81 15.22
C THR A 339 -2.01 13.82 13.99
N VAL A 340 -0.82 13.23 14.13
CA VAL A 340 0.16 13.05 13.07
C VAL A 340 0.51 11.57 12.99
N ILE A 341 0.48 11.00 11.81
CA ILE A 341 0.74 9.60 11.57
C ILE A 341 1.93 9.48 10.63
N PHE A 342 3.01 8.88 11.10
CA PHE A 342 4.16 8.52 10.28
C PHE A 342 3.95 7.13 9.72
N GLU A 343 3.85 7.00 8.40
CA GLU A 343 3.55 5.75 7.70
C GLU A 343 4.78 5.31 6.91
N TYR A 344 5.55 4.39 7.49
CA TYR A 344 6.78 3.87 6.90
C TYR A 344 6.51 2.61 6.11
N GLY A 345 7.04 2.51 4.90
CA GLY A 345 7.11 1.24 4.18
C GLY A 345 8.12 0.30 4.82
N VAL A 346 7.76 -0.96 5.02
CA VAL A 346 8.70 -1.97 5.52
C VAL A 346 9.59 -2.43 4.37
N PRO A 347 10.92 -2.14 4.36
CA PRO A 347 11.78 -2.34 3.18
C PRO A 347 12.23 -3.79 3.03
N ILE A 348 11.27 -4.70 3.07
CA ILE A 348 11.49 -6.15 2.92
C ILE A 348 10.86 -6.62 1.63
N LYS A 349 11.71 -7.08 0.68
CA LYS A 349 11.30 -7.49 -0.66
C LYS A 349 11.13 -8.99 -0.83
N LYS A 350 11.77 -9.80 0.02
CA LYS A 350 11.76 -11.26 -0.11
C LYS A 350 10.73 -11.90 0.81
N CYS A 351 9.93 -12.77 0.25
CA CYS A 351 8.84 -13.47 0.93
C CYS A 351 9.28 -14.18 2.23
N ARG A 352 10.40 -14.89 2.19
CA ARG A 352 10.95 -15.54 3.39
C ARG A 352 11.31 -14.54 4.49
N ARG A 353 11.94 -13.43 4.14
CA ARG A 353 12.29 -12.38 5.10
C ARG A 353 11.04 -11.71 5.68
N LEU A 354 9.99 -11.55 4.86
CA LEU A 354 8.72 -11.03 5.34
C LEU A 354 8.12 -11.93 6.41
N VAL A 355 8.11 -13.24 6.19
CA VAL A 355 7.58 -14.17 7.20
C VAL A 355 8.45 -14.19 8.46
N ASP A 356 9.79 -14.10 8.32
CA ASP A 356 10.69 -13.98 9.47
C ASP A 356 10.44 -12.68 10.25
N TYR A 357 10.18 -11.59 9.56
CA TYR A 357 9.82 -10.31 10.16
C TYR A 357 8.42 -10.33 10.81
N ALA A 358 7.44 -10.93 10.15
CA ALA A 358 6.10 -11.14 10.74
C ALA A 358 6.17 -11.96 12.03
N ARG A 359 7.10 -12.92 12.08
CA ARG A 359 7.35 -13.72 13.29
C ARG A 359 7.91 -12.87 14.42
N GLN A 360 8.79 -11.91 14.14
CA GLN A 360 9.29 -11.00 15.18
C GLN A 360 8.14 -10.21 15.82
N TRP A 361 7.18 -9.70 15.02
CA TRP A 361 5.97 -9.09 15.56
C TRP A 361 5.14 -10.04 16.41
N TYR A 362 4.95 -11.27 15.95
CA TYR A 362 4.19 -12.28 16.66
C TYR A 362 4.87 -12.69 17.98
N ASP A 363 6.19 -12.83 18.00
CA ASP A 363 6.95 -13.29 19.15
C ASP A 363 7.03 -12.22 20.28
N LEU A 364 6.67 -10.96 20.01
CA LEU A 364 6.53 -9.94 21.04
C LEU A 364 5.60 -10.37 22.19
N ARG A 365 4.60 -11.21 21.92
CA ARG A 365 3.69 -11.77 22.92
C ARG A 365 4.37 -12.62 23.99
N THR A 366 5.61 -13.06 23.77
CA THR A 366 6.37 -13.85 24.74
C THR A 366 6.95 -13.00 25.87
N HIS A 367 6.91 -11.67 25.72
CA HIS A 367 7.35 -10.73 26.73
C HIS A 367 6.14 -10.04 27.37
N ALA A 368 6.23 -9.72 28.67
CA ALA A 368 5.20 -8.89 29.30
C ALA A 368 5.18 -7.51 28.65
N ILE A 369 4.01 -7.08 28.14
CA ILE A 369 3.86 -5.80 27.44
C ILE A 369 4.30 -4.63 28.34
N GLY A 370 5.06 -3.69 27.78
CA GLY A 370 5.63 -2.56 28.51
C GLY A 370 6.83 -2.89 29.39
N SER A 371 7.27 -4.16 29.45
CA SER A 371 8.55 -4.50 30.11
C SER A 371 9.75 -4.02 29.28
N ALA A 372 10.90 -3.87 29.91
CA ALA A 372 12.14 -3.50 29.21
C ALA A 372 12.48 -4.49 28.08
N ALA A 373 12.22 -5.79 28.28
CA ALA A 373 12.43 -6.83 27.26
C ALA A 373 11.48 -6.66 26.06
N TYR A 374 10.18 -6.42 26.34
CA TYR A 374 9.20 -6.15 25.30
C TYR A 374 9.58 -4.90 24.48
N ASN A 375 9.87 -3.79 25.17
CA ASN A 375 10.19 -2.52 24.53
C ASN A 375 11.48 -2.61 23.70
N ALA A 376 12.48 -3.37 24.16
CA ALA A 376 13.71 -3.62 23.38
C ALA A 376 13.43 -4.47 22.13
N ALA A 377 12.61 -5.52 22.25
CA ALA A 377 12.22 -6.35 21.12
C ALA A 377 11.38 -5.56 20.10
N LEU A 378 10.41 -4.77 20.56
CA LEU A 378 9.60 -3.90 19.69
C LEU A 378 10.45 -2.85 19.00
N GLN A 379 11.44 -2.26 19.68
CA GLN A 379 12.36 -1.32 19.05
C GLN A 379 13.15 -1.98 17.93
N ALA A 380 13.70 -3.18 18.13
CA ALA A 380 14.40 -3.90 17.08
C ALA A 380 13.50 -4.14 15.83
N VAL A 381 12.22 -4.38 16.04
CA VAL A 381 11.22 -4.53 14.97
C VAL A 381 10.95 -3.19 14.27
N THR A 382 10.79 -2.10 15.02
CA THR A 382 10.50 -0.78 14.44
C THR A 382 11.71 -0.15 13.77
N ASP A 383 12.94 -0.41 14.25
CA ASP A 383 14.17 0.10 13.65
C ASP A 383 14.36 -0.38 12.20
N VAL A 384 13.77 -1.52 11.82
CA VAL A 384 13.79 -2.04 10.44
C VAL A 384 13.26 -1.01 9.43
N PHE A 385 12.28 -0.19 9.81
CA PHE A 385 11.67 0.80 8.93
C PHE A 385 11.84 2.25 9.39
N ALA A 386 12.09 2.50 10.68
CA ALA A 386 12.10 3.85 11.24
C ALA A 386 13.50 4.46 11.38
N ALA A 387 14.54 3.63 11.37
CA ALA A 387 15.91 4.12 11.48
C ALA A 387 16.30 5.01 10.28
N ALA A 388 17.25 5.92 10.49
CA ALA A 388 17.85 6.65 9.40
C ALA A 388 18.44 5.68 8.36
N ASN A 389 18.28 5.97 7.08
CA ASN A 389 18.74 5.12 5.98
C ASN A 389 18.11 3.71 5.92
N ALA A 390 16.93 3.52 6.48
CA ALA A 390 16.24 2.22 6.43
C ALA A 390 15.91 1.77 5.00
N ASP A 391 15.69 2.69 4.07
CA ASP A 391 15.50 2.42 2.64
C ASP A 391 16.32 3.39 1.77
N PRO A 392 17.58 3.06 1.50
CA PRO A 392 18.47 3.94 0.72
C PRO A 392 18.00 4.25 -0.70
N ALA A 393 17.02 3.52 -1.22
CA ALA A 393 16.46 3.75 -2.56
C ALA A 393 15.40 4.88 -2.58
N LYS A 394 14.90 5.29 -1.41
CA LYS A 394 13.93 6.36 -1.29
C LYS A 394 14.58 7.74 -1.06
N PRO A 395 13.83 8.82 -1.28
CA PRO A 395 14.29 10.17 -0.90
C PRO A 395 14.77 10.21 0.56
N ASN A 396 15.85 10.93 0.82
CA ASN A 396 16.52 11.00 2.12
C ASN A 396 16.98 9.65 2.71
N GLY A 397 16.89 8.54 1.99
CA GLY A 397 17.16 7.20 2.52
C GLY A 397 16.16 6.72 3.58
N SER A 398 15.11 7.49 3.84
CA SER A 398 14.05 7.13 4.79
C SER A 398 13.07 6.16 4.17
N ALA A 399 12.65 5.14 4.92
CA ALA A 399 11.58 4.25 4.47
C ALA A 399 10.18 4.89 4.54
N ILE A 400 10.06 6.17 4.91
CA ILE A 400 8.76 6.86 4.97
C ILE A 400 8.03 6.77 3.62
N ASN A 401 6.76 6.40 3.64
CA ASN A 401 5.87 6.48 2.50
C ASN A 401 5.20 7.84 2.47
N GLN A 402 4.59 8.21 3.60
CA GLN A 402 3.92 9.49 3.79
C GLN A 402 3.77 9.82 5.28
N ILE A 403 3.54 11.10 5.54
CA ILE A 403 3.00 11.60 6.80
C ILE A 403 1.55 12.00 6.55
N ARG A 404 0.63 11.54 7.39
CA ARG A 404 -0.75 12.00 7.39
C ARG A 404 -1.08 12.75 8.66
N THR A 405 -2.03 13.69 8.54
CA THR A 405 -2.54 14.44 9.68
C THR A 405 -4.03 14.23 9.83
N ASN A 406 -4.55 14.39 11.04
CA ASN A 406 -5.97 14.52 11.30
C ASN A 406 -6.16 15.85 12.05
N GLU A 407 -6.87 16.77 11.42
CA GLU A 407 -6.82 18.20 11.76
C GLU A 407 -8.09 18.71 12.47
N ILE A 408 -8.79 17.85 13.20
CA ILE A 408 -10.05 18.28 13.86
C ILE A 408 -9.84 19.46 14.82
N ALA A 409 -8.72 19.50 15.55
CA ALA A 409 -8.40 20.58 16.48
C ALA A 409 -8.11 21.93 15.80
N LEU A 410 -7.85 21.94 14.48
CA LEU A 410 -7.63 23.19 13.75
C LEU A 410 -8.93 23.90 13.35
N GLY A 411 -10.08 23.31 13.69
CA GLY A 411 -11.40 23.89 13.45
C GLY A 411 -12.11 23.30 12.23
N SER A 412 -13.33 23.79 12.01
CA SER A 412 -14.19 23.36 10.89
C SER A 412 -13.76 24.03 9.58
N PRO A 413 -13.84 23.30 8.45
CA PRO A 413 -14.15 21.87 8.34
C PRO A 413 -13.01 20.99 8.84
N TRP A 414 -13.31 19.74 9.25
CA TRP A 414 -12.25 18.72 9.43
C TRP A 414 -11.53 18.50 8.11
N GLU A 415 -10.20 18.37 8.19
CA GLU A 415 -9.32 18.01 7.08
C GLU A 415 -8.32 16.94 7.49
N LEU A 416 -7.83 16.20 6.50
CA LEU A 416 -6.65 15.35 6.58
C LEU A 416 -5.77 15.70 5.40
N ARG A 417 -4.48 15.86 5.64
CA ARG A 417 -3.47 16.15 4.62
C ARG A 417 -2.43 15.05 4.58
N GLU A 418 -1.82 14.90 3.41
CA GLU A 418 -0.76 13.93 3.17
C GLU A 418 0.52 14.64 2.70
N PHE A 419 1.66 14.19 3.18
CA PHE A 419 2.98 14.76 2.88
C PHE A 419 3.94 13.66 2.48
N ASN A 420 4.68 13.89 1.42
CA ASN A 420 5.78 13.04 0.98
C ASN A 420 7.11 13.79 1.08
N VAL A 421 8.23 13.05 1.04
CA VAL A 421 9.57 13.64 0.95
C VAL A 421 9.91 13.91 -0.51
N ASP A 422 10.27 15.13 -0.83
CA ASP A 422 10.72 15.52 -2.17
C ASP A 422 12.19 15.11 -2.40
N ALA A 423 12.43 14.45 -3.52
CA ALA A 423 13.75 13.90 -3.85
C ALA A 423 14.81 14.98 -4.18
N THR A 424 14.38 16.19 -4.51
CA THR A 424 15.26 17.29 -4.91
C THR A 424 15.54 18.24 -3.76
N THR A 425 14.48 18.64 -3.03
CA THR A 425 14.61 19.58 -1.91
C THR A 425 14.88 18.89 -0.59
N HIS A 426 14.69 17.58 -0.53
CA HIS A 426 14.79 16.78 0.69
C HIS A 426 13.84 17.21 1.83
N GLN A 427 12.78 17.95 1.50
CA GLN A 427 11.79 18.48 2.42
C GLN A 427 10.44 17.77 2.27
N LEU A 428 9.60 17.88 3.30
CA LEU A 428 8.22 17.44 3.21
C LEU A 428 7.40 18.43 2.37
N PHE A 429 6.61 17.90 1.45
CA PHE A 429 5.69 18.68 0.63
C PHE A 429 4.28 18.08 0.65
N LEU A 430 3.28 18.93 0.52
CA LEU A 430 1.88 18.54 0.38
C LEU A 430 1.66 17.79 -0.93
N THR A 431 1.02 16.64 -0.84
CA THR A 431 0.65 15.83 -2.00
C THR A 431 -0.84 15.51 -2.00
N THR A 432 -1.32 14.82 -3.04
CA THR A 432 -2.68 14.30 -3.07
C THR A 432 -2.87 13.24 -1.99
N VAL A 433 -4.06 13.22 -1.38
CA VAL A 433 -4.43 12.18 -0.42
C VAL A 433 -4.83 10.92 -1.19
N LYS A 434 -4.13 9.82 -0.94
CA LYS A 434 -4.39 8.54 -1.63
C LYS A 434 -5.84 8.12 -1.46
N GLN A 435 -6.44 7.66 -2.56
CA GLN A 435 -7.82 7.16 -2.63
C GLN A 435 -8.91 8.21 -2.38
N GLU A 436 -8.57 9.49 -2.20
CA GLU A 436 -9.51 10.55 -1.90
C GLU A 436 -9.74 11.45 -3.11
N PRO A 437 -10.85 11.36 -3.83
CA PRO A 437 -11.19 12.32 -4.88
C PRO A 437 -11.39 13.73 -4.34
N ALA A 438 -11.20 14.74 -5.18
CA ALA A 438 -11.47 16.11 -4.79
C ALA A 438 -12.96 16.32 -4.43
N LYS A 439 -13.21 17.18 -3.44
CA LYS A 439 -14.53 17.44 -2.86
C LYS A 439 -15.64 17.66 -3.89
N LYS A 440 -15.34 18.33 -4.99
CA LYS A 440 -16.30 18.67 -6.04
C LYS A 440 -16.97 17.45 -6.69
N TYR A 441 -16.38 16.26 -6.59
CA TYR A 441 -16.91 15.03 -7.17
C TYR A 441 -17.95 14.33 -6.30
N ASN A 442 -18.24 14.83 -5.09
CA ASN A 442 -19.19 14.22 -4.19
C ASN A 442 -20.52 15.01 -4.16
N ALA A 443 -21.63 14.35 -4.51
CA ALA A 443 -22.96 14.96 -4.43
C ALA A 443 -23.35 15.39 -3.01
N MET A 444 -22.74 14.80 -1.99
CA MET A 444 -22.95 15.13 -0.57
C MET A 444 -22.08 16.31 -0.11
N ALA A 445 -21.26 16.89 -0.98
CA ALA A 445 -20.46 18.06 -0.61
C ALA A 445 -21.32 19.33 -0.52
N ALA A 446 -20.97 20.22 0.42
CA ALA A 446 -21.64 21.52 0.50
C ALA A 446 -21.46 22.32 -0.81
N PRO A 447 -22.53 23.02 -1.27
CA PRO A 447 -22.60 23.64 -2.57
C PRO A 447 -21.49 24.67 -2.86
N PRO A 448 -21.26 24.99 -4.14
CA PRO A 448 -21.91 24.39 -5.30
C PRO A 448 -21.10 23.20 -5.84
N VAL A 449 -21.76 22.06 -6.04
CA VAL A 449 -21.21 20.92 -6.79
C VAL A 449 -21.88 20.92 -8.15
N LEU A 450 -21.10 20.86 -9.23
CA LEU A 450 -21.64 20.78 -10.58
C LEU A 450 -22.14 19.36 -10.86
N PRO A 451 -23.36 19.20 -11.44
CA PRO A 451 -23.85 17.86 -11.81
C PRO A 451 -22.87 17.07 -12.68
N SER A 452 -22.13 17.74 -13.59
CA SER A 452 -21.12 17.13 -14.43
C SER A 452 -19.97 16.50 -13.64
N ASP A 453 -19.50 17.15 -12.55
CA ASP A 453 -18.43 16.61 -11.73
C ASP A 453 -18.88 15.34 -10.98
N VAL A 454 -20.11 15.35 -10.44
CA VAL A 454 -20.69 14.19 -9.74
C VAL A 454 -20.89 13.02 -10.69
N THR A 455 -21.27 13.26 -11.94
CA THR A 455 -21.39 12.23 -12.98
C THR A 455 -20.04 11.60 -13.29
N VAL A 456 -18.95 12.37 -13.37
CA VAL A 456 -17.59 11.82 -13.57
C VAL A 456 -17.23 10.78 -12.51
N MET A 457 -17.54 11.07 -11.24
CA MET A 457 -17.31 10.10 -10.16
C MET A 457 -18.19 8.86 -10.32
N ALA A 458 -19.48 9.03 -10.60
CA ALA A 458 -20.40 7.92 -10.77
C ALA A 458 -19.98 7.00 -11.92
N ASP A 459 -19.60 7.57 -13.06
CA ASP A 459 -19.14 6.82 -14.23
C ASP A 459 -17.86 6.04 -13.92
N TRP A 460 -16.92 6.66 -13.21
CA TRP A 460 -15.70 5.99 -12.80
C TRP A 460 -15.98 4.83 -11.83
N VAL A 461 -16.84 5.03 -10.83
CA VAL A 461 -17.24 3.98 -9.86
C VAL A 461 -17.92 2.82 -10.59
N ASN A 462 -18.86 3.10 -11.50
CA ASN A 462 -19.56 2.08 -12.27
C ASN A 462 -18.61 1.28 -13.18
N ALA A 463 -17.67 1.97 -13.84
CA ALA A 463 -16.69 1.34 -14.72
C ALA A 463 -15.69 0.45 -13.97
N ASN A 464 -15.45 0.73 -12.69
CA ASN A 464 -14.49 0.01 -11.84
C ASN A 464 -15.17 -0.79 -10.72
N ALA A 465 -16.47 -1.03 -10.78
CA ALA A 465 -17.27 -1.63 -9.70
C ALA A 465 -16.69 -2.96 -9.19
N THR A 466 -16.25 -3.84 -10.07
CA THR A 466 -15.65 -5.13 -9.68
C THR A 466 -14.36 -4.96 -8.87
N ASP A 467 -13.48 -4.06 -9.27
CA ASP A 467 -12.24 -3.80 -8.55
C ASP A 467 -12.50 -3.04 -7.24
N ILE A 468 -13.51 -2.17 -7.22
CA ILE A 468 -13.93 -1.44 -6.04
C ILE A 468 -14.52 -2.40 -4.98
N ILE A 469 -15.46 -3.26 -5.35
CA ILE A 469 -16.07 -4.26 -4.44
C ILE A 469 -15.03 -5.23 -3.90
N SER A 470 -13.99 -5.48 -4.69
CA SER A 470 -12.87 -6.32 -4.27
C SER A 470 -11.76 -5.54 -3.54
N ASP A 471 -11.96 -4.25 -3.26
CA ASP A 471 -10.99 -3.32 -2.64
C ASP A 471 -9.61 -3.31 -3.35
N ARG A 472 -9.60 -3.47 -4.68
CA ARG A 472 -8.38 -3.51 -5.51
C ARG A 472 -8.20 -2.29 -6.41
N HIS A 473 -9.16 -1.38 -6.36
CA HIS A 473 -9.10 -0.17 -7.17
C HIS A 473 -8.01 0.78 -6.68
N THR A 474 -7.58 1.63 -7.57
CA THR A 474 -6.75 2.79 -7.25
C THR A 474 -7.40 4.01 -7.87
N VAL A 475 -7.71 5.00 -7.05
CA VAL A 475 -8.27 6.27 -7.54
C VAL A 475 -7.19 7.00 -8.34
N PRO A 476 -7.44 7.31 -9.62
CA PRO A 476 -6.44 7.91 -10.50
C PRO A 476 -6.18 9.38 -10.14
N LEU A 477 -4.97 9.86 -10.45
CA LEU A 477 -4.59 11.25 -10.27
C LEU A 477 -5.51 12.18 -11.09
N ASP A 478 -5.84 11.78 -12.31
CA ASP A 478 -6.74 12.48 -13.23
C ASP A 478 -7.62 11.49 -14.02
N ILE A 479 -8.72 12.02 -14.56
CA ILE A 479 -9.58 11.33 -15.54
C ILE A 479 -9.60 12.17 -16.82
N GLY A 480 -9.01 11.63 -17.89
CA GLY A 480 -8.94 12.33 -19.18
C GLY A 480 -8.19 13.66 -19.15
N GLY A 481 -7.19 13.79 -18.27
CA GLY A 481 -6.39 15.01 -18.08
C GLY A 481 -7.06 16.03 -17.14
N VAL A 482 -8.22 15.70 -16.53
CA VAL A 482 -8.87 16.54 -15.52
C VAL A 482 -8.52 16.01 -14.14
N PRO A 483 -7.95 16.83 -13.23
CA PRO A 483 -7.59 16.42 -11.88
C PRO A 483 -8.76 15.77 -11.15
N PHE A 484 -8.55 14.56 -10.62
CA PHE A 484 -9.58 13.79 -9.92
C PHE A 484 -9.23 13.56 -8.45
N LEU A 485 -8.02 13.09 -8.17
CA LEU A 485 -7.54 12.89 -6.80
C LEU A 485 -7.38 14.24 -6.08
N GLY A 486 -7.89 14.33 -4.84
CA GLY A 486 -7.89 15.56 -4.04
C GLY A 486 -6.58 15.81 -3.29
N GLY A 487 -6.29 17.06 -2.99
CA GLY A 487 -5.14 17.49 -2.18
C GLY A 487 -5.36 17.34 -0.67
N LYS A 488 -6.58 17.00 -0.25
CA LYS A 488 -6.98 16.79 1.16
C LYS A 488 -8.23 15.95 1.25
N SER A 489 -8.39 15.27 2.39
CA SER A 489 -9.70 14.80 2.82
C SER A 489 -10.42 15.89 3.61
N HIS A 490 -11.73 15.78 3.74
CA HIS A 490 -12.56 16.86 4.32
C HIS A 490 -13.87 16.30 4.88
N THR A 491 -14.52 17.06 5.74
CA THR A 491 -15.86 16.74 6.19
C THR A 491 -16.83 16.77 5.01
N LEU A 492 -17.53 15.67 4.80
CA LEU A 492 -18.64 15.56 3.85
C LEU A 492 -19.97 15.90 4.54
N SER A 493 -20.89 16.55 3.87
CA SER A 493 -22.18 16.92 4.45
C SER A 493 -22.97 15.73 4.98
N GLY A 494 -22.93 14.60 4.27
CA GLY A 494 -23.53 13.33 4.71
C GLY A 494 -22.57 12.45 5.50
N GLY A 495 -21.26 12.77 5.53
CA GLY A 495 -20.22 11.94 6.12
C GLY A 495 -19.87 10.70 5.30
N PHE A 496 -20.19 10.66 4.00
CA PHE A 496 -19.89 9.56 3.07
C PHE A 496 -19.89 10.05 1.62
N TRP A 497 -19.29 9.25 0.75
CA TRP A 497 -19.29 9.52 -0.69
C TRP A 497 -20.55 8.97 -1.36
N ASN A 498 -21.15 9.81 -2.21
CA ASN A 498 -22.31 9.42 -3.02
C ASN A 498 -22.38 10.26 -4.30
N ALA A 499 -23.12 9.76 -5.27
CA ALA A 499 -23.54 10.48 -6.47
C ALA A 499 -25.03 10.84 -6.38
N ALA A 500 -25.57 11.51 -7.38
CA ALA A 500 -27.00 11.73 -7.47
C ALA A 500 -27.76 10.39 -7.54
N SER A 501 -29.01 10.40 -7.08
CA SER A 501 -29.83 9.18 -7.02
C SER A 501 -29.86 8.45 -8.35
N GLY A 502 -29.55 7.14 -8.32
CA GLY A 502 -29.57 6.26 -9.49
C GLY A 502 -28.34 6.36 -10.41
N GLN A 503 -27.36 7.22 -10.13
CA GLN A 503 -26.14 7.31 -10.95
C GLN A 503 -25.14 6.19 -10.66
N ILE A 504 -24.97 5.77 -9.41
CA ILE A 504 -24.16 4.59 -9.07
C ILE A 504 -25.07 3.37 -9.12
N LEU A 505 -24.75 2.43 -9.99
CA LEU A 505 -25.61 1.30 -10.33
C LEU A 505 -25.54 0.18 -9.28
N ASP A 506 -24.41 0.05 -8.59
CA ASP A 506 -24.18 -0.98 -7.57
C ASP A 506 -23.95 -0.35 -6.20
N PRO A 507 -24.87 -0.55 -5.22
CA PRO A 507 -24.72 -0.05 -3.87
C PRO A 507 -23.48 -0.57 -3.13
N GLU A 508 -23.02 -1.80 -3.44
CA GLU A 508 -21.80 -2.35 -2.85
C GLU A 508 -20.57 -1.61 -3.38
N ALA A 509 -20.53 -1.32 -4.68
CA ALA A 509 -19.45 -0.49 -5.24
C ALA A 509 -19.42 0.90 -4.61
N ARG A 510 -20.58 1.54 -4.39
CA ARG A 510 -20.67 2.82 -3.69
C ARG A 510 -20.08 2.71 -2.27
N HIS A 511 -20.51 1.68 -1.52
CA HIS A 511 -20.06 1.46 -0.15
C HIS A 511 -18.55 1.26 -0.07
N HIS A 512 -18.02 0.31 -0.83
CA HIS A 512 -16.59 0.01 -0.86
C HIS A 512 -15.75 1.20 -1.33
N PHE A 513 -16.23 1.95 -2.33
CA PHE A 513 -15.57 3.19 -2.76
C PHE A 513 -15.48 4.19 -1.61
N SER A 514 -16.61 4.50 -0.98
CA SER A 514 -16.68 5.46 0.13
C SER A 514 -15.83 5.01 1.33
N LEU A 515 -15.90 3.73 1.69
CA LEU A 515 -15.15 3.14 2.79
C LEU A 515 -13.62 3.26 2.58
N ASN A 516 -13.17 3.19 1.33
CA ASN A 516 -11.75 3.28 0.96
C ASN A 516 -11.25 4.73 0.81
N THR A 517 -12.09 5.72 1.04
CA THR A 517 -11.68 7.12 1.17
C THR A 517 -11.48 7.50 2.64
N CYS A 518 -10.55 8.42 2.92
CA CYS A 518 -10.39 8.92 4.29
C CYS A 518 -11.67 9.61 4.78
N SER A 519 -12.31 10.43 3.93
CA SER A 519 -13.56 11.15 4.27
C SER A 519 -14.71 10.22 4.62
N GLY A 520 -14.86 9.09 3.92
CA GLY A 520 -15.90 8.10 4.20
C GLY A 520 -15.56 7.26 5.43
N CYS A 521 -14.33 6.76 5.53
CA CYS A 521 -13.86 5.93 6.64
C CYS A 521 -13.85 6.69 7.98
N HIS A 522 -13.48 7.97 7.99
CA HIS A 522 -13.56 8.85 9.17
C HIS A 522 -14.95 9.46 9.39
N GLY A 523 -15.93 9.07 8.61
CA GLY A 523 -17.29 9.56 8.65
C GLY A 523 -18.33 8.47 8.95
N ARG A 524 -19.46 8.55 8.24
CA ARG A 524 -20.64 7.73 8.52
C ARG A 524 -20.57 6.31 7.99
N GLU A 525 -19.66 6.00 7.05
CA GLU A 525 -19.47 4.61 6.60
C GLU A 525 -19.10 3.68 7.76
N THR A 526 -18.32 4.19 8.71
CA THR A 526 -17.82 3.43 9.86
C THR A 526 -18.31 3.97 11.19
N ARG A 527 -19.07 5.08 11.19
CA ARG A 527 -19.47 5.81 12.40
C ARG A 527 -18.26 6.22 13.25
N THR A 528 -17.17 6.61 12.60
CA THR A 528 -15.98 7.13 13.27
C THR A 528 -16.08 8.66 13.39
N ASP A 529 -15.86 9.19 14.58
CA ASP A 529 -15.86 10.63 14.84
C ASP A 529 -14.46 11.21 14.56
N PHE A 530 -14.04 11.14 13.31
CA PHE A 530 -12.77 11.62 12.74
C PHE A 530 -11.49 10.99 13.29
N LEU A 531 -11.42 10.52 14.53
CA LEU A 531 -10.22 9.94 15.12
C LEU A 531 -10.34 8.41 15.24
N GLN A 532 -9.41 7.68 14.63
CA GLN A 532 -9.28 6.23 14.82
C GLN A 532 -8.53 5.90 16.12
N VAL A 533 -7.57 6.75 16.49
CA VAL A 533 -6.79 6.66 17.72
C VAL A 533 -6.86 8.01 18.43
N GLY A 534 -7.48 8.05 19.58
CA GLY A 534 -7.59 9.28 20.39
C GLY A 534 -6.29 9.65 21.06
N THR A 535 -6.12 10.94 21.39
CA THR A 535 -4.98 11.42 22.19
C THR A 535 -5.35 11.39 23.66
N PRO A 536 -4.84 10.45 24.47
CA PRO A 536 -5.16 10.37 25.89
C PRO A 536 -4.27 11.30 26.72
N PRO A 537 -4.68 11.67 27.94
CA PRO A 537 -3.76 12.20 28.95
C PRO A 537 -2.60 11.23 29.24
N PHE A 538 -1.51 11.73 29.83
CA PHE A 538 -0.44 10.86 30.31
C PHE A 538 -0.95 9.87 31.36
N GLY A 539 -0.39 8.66 31.36
CA GLY A 539 -0.80 7.56 32.23
C GLY A 539 -2.07 6.82 31.75
N THR A 540 -2.60 7.15 30.57
CA THR A 540 -3.81 6.53 30.02
C THR A 540 -3.54 6.04 28.61
N ALA A 541 -4.04 4.83 28.28
CA ALA A 541 -3.97 4.29 26.92
C ALA A 541 -4.93 5.01 25.97
N ALA A 542 -4.59 5.04 24.68
CA ALA A 542 -5.43 5.65 23.67
C ALA A 542 -6.76 4.90 23.50
N VAL A 543 -7.85 5.64 23.32
CA VAL A 543 -9.15 5.09 22.94
C VAL A 543 -9.16 4.85 21.44
N LEU A 544 -9.56 3.64 21.05
CA LEU A 544 -9.66 3.22 19.65
C LEU A 544 -11.10 3.35 19.16
N ALA A 545 -11.27 3.74 17.90
CA ALA A 545 -12.59 3.82 17.26
C ALA A 545 -13.23 2.44 17.10
N GLY A 546 -14.57 2.41 17.10
CA GLY A 546 -15.34 1.17 16.90
C GLY A 546 -15.00 0.43 15.61
N PHE A 547 -14.65 1.15 14.54
CA PHE A 547 -14.16 0.55 13.29
C PHE A 547 -12.99 -0.42 13.53
N LEU A 548 -12.07 -0.08 14.42
CA LEU A 548 -10.90 -0.91 14.73
C LEU A 548 -11.24 -2.11 15.61
N ILE A 549 -12.05 -1.90 16.66
CA ILE A 549 -12.24 -2.88 17.74
C ILE A 549 -13.56 -3.64 17.70
N GLY A 550 -14.51 -3.20 16.89
CA GLY A 550 -15.82 -3.82 16.70
C GLY A 550 -16.96 -2.83 16.76
N ILE A 551 -17.69 -2.69 15.65
CA ILE A 551 -18.92 -1.88 15.57
C ILE A 551 -19.81 -2.42 14.45
N THR A 552 -21.12 -2.37 14.68
CA THR A 552 -22.11 -2.59 13.63
C THR A 552 -22.84 -1.28 13.34
N VAL A 553 -22.88 -0.90 12.07
CA VAL A 553 -23.52 0.32 11.58
C VAL A 553 -24.40 -0.01 10.38
N ASN A 554 -25.41 0.82 10.11
CA ASN A 554 -26.18 0.70 8.88
C ASN A 554 -25.53 1.55 7.79
N ASP A 555 -25.36 0.97 6.60
CA ASP A 555 -24.94 1.69 5.40
C ASP A 555 -25.85 2.91 5.20
N PRO A 556 -25.28 4.11 5.02
CA PRO A 556 -26.06 5.35 5.00
C PRO A 556 -26.98 5.50 3.78
N VAL A 557 -26.81 4.66 2.75
CA VAL A 557 -27.61 4.69 1.51
C VAL A 557 -28.52 3.47 1.41
N SER A 558 -27.97 2.26 1.50
CA SER A 558 -28.74 1.01 1.34
C SER A 558 -29.46 0.59 2.62
N GLY A 559 -29.07 1.09 3.79
CA GLY A 559 -29.56 0.64 5.09
C GLY A 559 -29.03 -0.75 5.51
N THR A 560 -28.20 -1.40 4.68
CA THR A 560 -27.62 -2.71 4.97
C THR A 560 -26.76 -2.64 6.22
N SER A 561 -26.92 -3.61 7.13
CA SER A 561 -26.11 -3.70 8.33
C SER A 561 -24.68 -4.13 8.00
N ARG A 562 -23.70 -3.35 8.45
CA ARG A 562 -22.26 -3.55 8.22
C ARG A 562 -21.55 -3.72 9.55
N THR A 563 -20.74 -4.75 9.69
CA THR A 563 -19.93 -4.98 10.89
C THR A 563 -18.45 -4.82 10.56
N PHE A 564 -17.80 -3.98 11.34
CA PHE A 564 -16.36 -3.70 11.25
C PHE A 564 -15.65 -4.18 12.50
N ALA A 565 -14.51 -4.81 12.33
CA ALA A 565 -13.57 -5.20 13.37
C ALA A 565 -12.19 -5.34 12.70
N ASP A 566 -11.60 -4.21 12.29
CA ASP A 566 -10.44 -4.22 11.40
C ASP A 566 -9.21 -4.86 12.07
N LEU A 567 -9.05 -4.74 13.39
CA LEU A 567 -7.95 -5.38 14.11
C LEU A 567 -8.08 -6.91 14.14
N GLU A 568 -9.31 -7.46 14.21
CA GLU A 568 -9.51 -8.91 14.11
C GLU A 568 -9.17 -9.41 12.70
N ARG A 569 -9.55 -8.66 11.65
CA ARG A 569 -9.15 -8.97 10.28
C ARG A 569 -7.62 -8.97 10.10
N ARG A 570 -6.91 -7.97 10.69
CA ARG A 570 -5.43 -7.90 10.66
C ARG A 570 -4.80 -9.05 11.44
N LYS A 571 -5.41 -9.45 12.56
CA LYS A 571 -5.00 -10.60 13.36
C LYS A 571 -5.08 -11.89 12.54
N ASP A 572 -6.20 -12.10 11.86
CA ASP A 572 -6.39 -13.25 10.96
C ASP A 572 -5.37 -13.25 9.81
N ASP A 573 -5.06 -12.08 9.28
CA ASP A 573 -4.06 -11.95 8.22
C ASP A 573 -2.66 -12.29 8.73
N LEU A 574 -2.24 -11.75 9.88
CA LEU A 574 -0.95 -12.05 10.48
C LEU A 574 -0.86 -13.55 10.83
N ALA A 575 -1.92 -14.15 11.39
CA ALA A 575 -1.99 -15.58 11.68
C ALA A 575 -1.77 -16.43 10.43
N LYS A 576 -2.40 -16.07 9.30
CA LYS A 576 -2.22 -16.73 8.01
C LYS A 576 -0.83 -16.53 7.44
N LEU A 577 -0.25 -15.33 7.58
CA LEU A 577 1.11 -15.04 7.15
C LEU A 577 2.14 -15.87 7.91
N MET A 578 1.85 -16.18 9.17
CA MET A 578 2.69 -17.03 10.03
C MET A 578 2.52 -18.53 9.75
N CYS A 579 1.45 -18.91 9.06
CA CYS A 579 1.19 -20.28 8.67
C CYS A 579 2.22 -20.74 7.64
N ARG A 580 3.23 -21.48 8.09
CA ARG A 580 4.33 -21.93 7.25
C ARG A 580 4.28 -23.41 6.98
N CYS A 581 4.40 -23.73 5.72
CA CYS A 581 4.83 -25.06 5.29
C CYS A 581 6.37 -25.10 5.38
N LYS A 582 6.91 -25.70 6.44
CA LYS A 582 8.37 -25.92 6.58
C LYS A 582 8.90 -26.57 5.30
N GLY A 583 9.80 -25.86 4.59
CA GLY A 583 10.49 -26.36 3.41
C GLY A 583 9.91 -25.96 2.05
N ARG A 584 8.87 -25.14 1.96
CA ARG A 584 8.25 -24.74 0.68
C ARG A 584 8.16 -23.21 0.54
N ARG A 585 9.19 -22.61 -0.05
CA ARG A 585 9.32 -21.15 -0.30
C ARG A 585 8.15 -20.50 -1.03
N LEU A 586 7.38 -21.28 -1.74
CA LEU A 586 6.32 -20.85 -2.65
C LEU A 586 4.96 -20.67 -2.05
N PHE A 587 4.64 -21.44 -1.02
CA PHE A 587 3.41 -21.21 -0.28
C PHE A 587 3.41 -19.80 0.33
N ASP A 588 4.59 -19.35 0.76
CA ASP A 588 4.78 -18.01 1.30
C ASP A 588 4.51 -16.94 0.23
N LEU A 589 4.99 -17.13 -1.01
CA LEU A 589 4.77 -16.17 -2.09
C LEU A 589 3.31 -16.17 -2.57
N ALA A 590 2.73 -17.33 -2.77
CA ALA A 590 1.32 -17.45 -3.12
C ALA A 590 0.43 -16.80 -2.06
N HIS A 591 0.74 -17.02 -0.78
CA HIS A 591 -0.02 -16.45 0.32
C HIS A 591 0.12 -14.93 0.43
N VAL A 592 1.31 -14.40 0.14
CA VAL A 592 1.53 -12.94 0.03
C VAL A 592 0.77 -12.35 -1.17
N LEU A 593 0.72 -13.07 -2.28
CA LEU A 593 0.06 -12.62 -3.51
C LEU A 593 -1.47 -12.81 -3.50
N THR A 594 -2.01 -13.78 -2.72
CA THR A 594 -3.45 -14.05 -2.60
C THR A 594 -4.17 -13.17 -1.61
N PHE A 595 -3.52 -12.20 -1.13
CA PHE A 595 -4.01 -11.38 -0.05
C PHE A 595 -5.39 -10.76 -0.37
N LYS A 596 -6.34 -10.93 0.55
CA LYS A 596 -7.61 -10.21 0.45
C LYS A 596 -7.37 -8.74 0.64
N PRO A 597 -7.88 -7.91 -0.25
CA PRO A 597 -7.78 -6.49 -0.14
C PRO A 597 -8.36 -6.01 1.19
N ILE A 598 -7.81 -4.95 1.63
CA ILE A 598 -8.02 -4.35 2.92
C ILE A 598 -8.62 -3.02 2.67
N HIS A 599 -9.46 -2.59 3.57
CA HIS A 599 -9.79 -1.19 3.65
C HIS A 599 -8.51 -0.37 3.62
N MET A 600 -8.35 0.40 2.55
CA MET A 600 -7.07 1.01 2.18
C MET A 600 -6.71 2.22 3.01
N THR A 601 -7.55 2.63 3.93
CA THR A 601 -7.40 3.91 4.62
C THR A 601 -6.80 3.84 6.01
N HIS A 602 -6.83 2.72 6.72
CA HIS A 602 -6.25 2.68 8.10
C HIS A 602 -5.74 1.34 8.54
#